data_82fcc6d9f1f78b81aebb31504ac57215
#
_entry.id   82fcc6d9f1f78b81aebb31504ac57215
#
_cell.length_a   1.000
_cell.length_b   1.000
_cell.length_c   1.000
_cell.angle_alpha   90.00
_cell.angle_beta   90.00
_cell.angle_gamma   90.00
#
_symmetry.space_group_name_H-M   'P 1'
#
loop_
_entity.id
_entity.type
_entity.pdbx_description
1 polymer ?
#
loop_
_entity_poly.entity_id
_entity_poly.type
_entity_poly.pdbx_seq_one_letter_code
_entity_poly.pdbx_strand_id
1 'polypeptide(L)'
;SSLNAILVFQESESVEFREITPEWLKHFEGSLRARGCSWNTVSTYLRTMRAVYNRAVDLHRAPYVPHLFRSVYTGTRADRRRALDMEDMKKVFARLLQSAAIPPDMRGAQELFILMFLLRGLPFVDLAYLRKSDLRGDVITYRRRKTGRPLSVTLTPEAMFLLQKYMNRDKRSPYLFPILRSAEGSPEAYREYQLALRHF
;
A
#
# COMPACT_ATOMS: atom_id res chain seq x y z
N SER A 1 13.38 0.05 9.40
CA SER A 1 12.29 -0.26 10.34
C SER A 1 12.31 0.70 11.53
N SER A 2 11.22 0.77 12.31
CA SER A 2 11.15 1.60 13.54
C SER A 2 12.25 1.24 14.53
N LEU A 3 12.55 -0.04 14.68
CA LEU A 3 13.64 -0.51 15.56
C LEU A 3 14.99 0.06 15.11
N ASN A 4 15.35 -0.06 13.83
CA ASN A 4 16.62 0.50 13.34
C ASN A 4 16.74 2.02 13.58
N ALA A 5 15.63 2.76 13.48
CA ALA A 5 15.65 4.20 13.74
C ALA A 5 15.93 4.51 15.22
N ILE A 6 15.44 3.68 16.14
CA ILE A 6 15.68 3.78 17.58
C ILE A 6 17.14 3.45 17.90
N LEU A 7 17.64 2.32 17.38
CA LEU A 7 19.03 1.87 17.63
C LEU A 7 20.05 2.89 17.11
N VAL A 8 19.81 3.47 15.92
CA VAL A 8 20.65 4.54 15.37
C VAL A 8 20.60 5.82 16.23
N PHE A 9 19.44 6.16 16.80
CA PHE A 9 19.29 7.33 17.67
C PHE A 9 20.03 7.15 19.00
N GLN A 10 19.95 5.95 19.56
CA GLN A 10 20.56 5.62 20.85
C GLN A 10 22.06 5.31 20.73
N GLU A 11 22.59 5.14 19.50
CA GLU A 11 23.96 4.69 19.24
C GLU A 11 24.31 3.39 20.00
N SER A 12 23.32 2.51 20.17
CA SER A 12 23.37 1.27 20.95
C SER A 12 22.62 0.15 20.24
N GLU A 13 22.97 -1.09 20.53
CA GLU A 13 22.26 -2.29 20.02
C GLU A 13 20.96 -2.59 20.77
N SER A 14 20.69 -1.91 21.90
CA SER A 14 19.49 -2.10 22.70
C SER A 14 19.05 -0.82 23.39
N VAL A 15 17.77 -0.76 23.74
CA VAL A 15 17.16 0.31 24.56
C VAL A 15 16.30 -0.35 25.63
N GLU A 16 16.51 0.00 26.89
CA GLU A 16 15.69 -0.48 27.98
C GLU A 16 14.39 0.32 28.08
N PHE A 17 13.28 -0.33 28.44
CA PHE A 17 11.99 0.35 28.56
C PHE A 17 11.98 1.47 29.62
N ARG A 18 12.80 1.36 30.65
CA ARG A 18 12.93 2.39 31.69
C ARG A 18 13.65 3.67 31.24
N GLU A 19 14.41 3.60 30.15
CA GLU A 19 15.09 4.76 29.56
C GLU A 19 14.12 5.60 28.69
N ILE A 20 12.98 5.03 28.29
CA ILE A 20 12.00 5.70 27.45
C ILE A 20 11.17 6.63 28.34
N THR A 21 11.61 7.90 28.44
CA THR A 21 10.91 8.99 29.15
C THR A 21 10.21 9.92 28.16
N PRO A 22 9.31 10.83 28.60
CA PRO A 22 8.74 11.86 27.73
C PRO A 22 9.81 12.72 27.06
N GLU A 23 10.89 13.05 27.75
CA GLU A 23 12.02 13.84 27.24
C GLU A 23 12.79 13.05 26.18
N TRP A 24 13.08 11.79 26.44
CA TRP A 24 13.71 10.89 25.47
C TRP A 24 12.88 10.80 24.18
N LEU A 25 11.57 10.61 24.32
CA LEU A 25 10.65 10.56 23.18
C LEU A 25 10.65 11.86 22.37
N LYS A 26 10.74 13.01 23.06
CA LYS A 26 10.80 14.31 22.39
C LYS A 26 12.11 14.52 21.64
N HIS A 27 13.23 14.10 22.20
CA HIS A 27 14.52 14.13 21.53
C HIS A 27 14.54 13.17 20.30
N PHE A 28 13.98 11.98 20.44
CA PHE A 28 13.83 11.05 19.32
C PHE A 28 12.96 11.62 18.20
N GLU A 29 11.82 12.25 18.52
CA GLU A 29 10.99 12.98 17.55
C GLU A 29 11.81 14.05 16.82
N GLY A 30 12.56 14.86 17.55
CA GLY A 30 13.43 15.91 17.01
C GLY A 30 14.51 15.35 16.07
N SER A 31 15.16 14.26 16.45
CA SER A 31 16.19 13.60 15.62
C SER A 31 15.61 13.07 14.31
N LEU A 32 14.42 12.47 14.33
CA LEU A 32 13.72 12.02 13.12
C LEU A 32 13.39 13.20 12.19
N ARG A 33 12.96 14.32 12.76
CA ARG A 33 12.68 15.55 12.00
C ARG A 33 13.94 16.15 11.38
N ALA A 34 15.04 16.21 12.15
CA ALA A 34 16.33 16.66 11.66
C ALA A 34 16.87 15.80 10.50
N ARG A 35 16.57 14.51 10.50
CA ARG A 35 16.86 13.57 9.40
C ARG A 35 15.91 13.67 8.20
N GLY A 36 14.99 14.66 8.17
CA GLY A 36 14.08 14.91 7.07
C GLY A 36 12.83 14.01 7.04
N CYS A 37 12.56 13.22 8.09
CA CYS A 37 11.36 12.39 8.13
C CYS A 37 10.08 13.25 8.10
N SER A 38 9.09 12.85 7.30
CA SER A 38 7.77 13.48 7.32
C SER A 38 7.07 13.28 8.65
N TRP A 39 6.11 14.13 9.02
CA TRP A 39 5.31 13.98 10.23
C TRP A 39 4.57 12.63 10.30
N ASN A 40 4.11 12.12 9.15
CA ASN A 40 3.45 10.81 9.10
C ASN A 40 4.45 9.67 9.35
N THR A 41 5.71 9.80 8.90
CA THR A 41 6.78 8.83 9.20
C THR A 41 7.12 8.85 10.69
N VAL A 42 7.30 10.04 11.27
CA VAL A 42 7.53 10.23 12.70
C VAL A 42 6.40 9.60 13.53
N SER A 43 5.15 9.92 13.19
CA SER A 43 3.97 9.34 13.84
C SER A 43 3.94 7.81 13.74
N THR A 44 4.31 7.24 12.58
CA THR A 44 4.35 5.78 12.41
C THR A 44 5.35 5.15 13.38
N TYR A 45 6.53 5.73 13.51
CA TYR A 45 7.56 5.21 14.42
C TYR A 45 7.13 5.31 15.89
N LEU A 46 6.63 6.48 16.30
CA LEU A 46 6.17 6.70 17.68
C LEU A 46 4.93 5.85 18.03
N ARG A 47 4.01 5.65 17.11
CA ARG A 47 2.86 4.73 17.31
C ARG A 47 3.30 3.28 17.46
N THR A 48 4.28 2.85 16.67
CA THR A 48 4.85 1.49 16.79
C THR A 48 5.52 1.33 18.15
N MET A 49 6.34 2.31 18.58
CA MET A 49 6.93 2.30 19.92
C MET A 49 5.88 2.23 21.02
N ARG A 50 4.83 3.06 20.93
CA ARG A 50 3.74 3.05 21.92
C ARG A 50 3.07 1.68 22.01
N ALA A 51 2.83 1.03 20.85
CA ALA A 51 2.22 -0.31 20.83
C ALA A 51 3.13 -1.35 21.51
N VAL A 52 4.44 -1.31 21.23
CA VAL A 52 5.42 -2.23 21.85
C VAL A 52 5.55 -1.94 23.35
N TYR A 53 5.66 -0.67 23.74
CA TYR A 53 5.75 -0.27 25.15
C TYR A 53 4.52 -0.72 25.94
N ASN A 54 3.32 -0.42 25.45
CA ASN A 54 2.08 -0.84 26.12
C ASN A 54 2.01 -2.36 26.26
N ARG A 55 2.42 -3.10 25.22
CA ARG A 55 2.49 -4.57 25.29
C ARG A 55 3.47 -5.06 26.33
N ALA A 56 4.62 -4.36 26.51
CA ALA A 56 5.59 -4.70 27.54
C ALA A 56 5.03 -4.40 28.96
N VAL A 57 4.26 -3.32 29.12
CA VAL A 57 3.55 -3.00 30.38
C VAL A 57 2.52 -4.10 30.71
N ASP A 58 1.70 -4.53 29.73
CA ASP A 58 0.73 -5.61 29.90
C ASP A 58 1.39 -6.94 30.33
N LEU A 59 2.62 -7.17 29.89
CA LEU A 59 3.44 -8.34 30.23
C LEU A 59 4.30 -8.16 31.49
N HIS A 60 4.12 -7.07 32.24
CA HIS A 60 4.93 -6.70 33.42
C HIS A 60 6.45 -6.61 33.15
N ARG A 61 6.84 -6.26 31.91
CA ARG A 61 8.25 -6.10 31.50
C ARG A 61 8.68 -4.64 31.37
N ALA A 62 7.73 -3.71 31.48
CA ALA A 62 7.99 -2.27 31.49
C ALA A 62 7.16 -1.60 32.59
N PRO A 63 7.65 -0.49 33.20
CA PRO A 63 6.85 0.28 34.14
C PRO A 63 5.68 0.97 33.45
N TYR A 64 4.54 1.08 34.13
CA TYR A 64 3.45 1.93 33.66
C TYR A 64 3.79 3.39 33.93
N VAL A 65 3.86 4.21 32.86
CA VAL A 65 4.07 5.66 32.95
C VAL A 65 2.83 6.36 32.36
N PRO A 66 2.05 7.09 33.19
CA PRO A 66 0.87 7.80 32.71
C PRO A 66 1.22 8.81 31.61
N HIS A 67 0.47 8.80 30.53
CA HIS A 67 0.60 9.77 29.43
C HIS A 67 2.00 9.85 28.78
N LEU A 68 2.82 8.81 28.85
CA LEU A 68 4.19 8.76 28.33
C LEU A 68 4.33 9.36 26.91
N PHE A 69 3.41 9.06 25.99
CA PHE A 69 3.45 9.51 24.59
C PHE A 69 2.64 10.78 24.32
N ARG A 70 2.19 11.52 25.35
CA ARG A 70 1.33 12.70 25.16
C ARG A 70 2.06 13.88 24.51
N SER A 71 3.36 14.04 24.76
CA SER A 71 4.17 15.17 24.29
C SER A 71 4.64 15.03 22.83
N VAL A 72 4.47 13.85 22.21
CA VAL A 72 4.98 13.56 20.86
C VAL A 72 3.86 13.37 19.85
N TYR A 73 4.19 13.59 18.57
CA TYR A 73 3.23 13.53 17.50
C TYR A 73 2.88 12.08 17.10
N THR A 74 1.67 11.67 17.39
CA THR A 74 1.12 10.35 17.01
C THR A 74 -0.11 10.46 16.11
N GLY A 75 -0.38 11.64 15.55
CA GLY A 75 -1.49 11.92 14.64
C GLY A 75 -1.23 11.50 13.20
N THR A 76 -2.14 11.84 12.32
CA THR A 76 -2.00 11.66 10.87
C THR A 76 -2.30 12.99 10.17
N ARG A 77 -1.40 13.44 9.30
CA ARG A 77 -1.62 14.60 8.44
C ARG A 77 -1.90 14.14 7.02
N ALA A 78 -3.02 14.58 6.47
CA ALA A 78 -3.36 14.40 5.06
C ALA A 78 -2.87 15.64 4.28
N ASP A 79 -1.55 15.77 4.11
CA ASP A 79 -0.94 16.98 3.55
C ASP A 79 -1.16 17.15 2.04
N ARG A 80 -1.58 16.10 1.34
CA ARG A 80 -1.84 16.13 -0.12
C ARG A 80 -3.02 15.26 -0.49
N ARG A 81 -4.00 15.84 -1.15
CA ARG A 81 -5.00 15.08 -1.90
C ARG A 81 -4.33 14.59 -3.19
N ARG A 82 -4.21 13.27 -3.34
CA ARG A 82 -3.67 12.62 -4.55
C ARG A 82 -4.78 12.13 -5.47
N ALA A 83 -6.03 12.42 -5.15
CA ALA A 83 -7.15 12.09 -6.01
C ALA A 83 -7.11 13.01 -7.23
N LEU A 84 -7.19 12.42 -8.42
CA LEU A 84 -7.43 13.13 -9.66
C LEU A 84 -8.85 13.70 -9.62
N ASP A 85 -9.03 14.91 -10.12
CA ASP A 85 -10.36 15.47 -10.31
C ASP A 85 -11.00 14.95 -11.60
N MET A 86 -12.25 15.35 -11.85
CA MET A 86 -13.00 14.89 -13.02
C MET A 86 -12.36 15.36 -14.34
N GLU A 87 -11.78 16.57 -14.36
CA GLU A 87 -11.12 17.11 -15.55
C GLU A 87 -9.81 16.37 -15.85
N ASP A 88 -9.05 16.04 -14.83
CA ASP A 88 -7.83 15.24 -15.00
C ASP A 88 -8.17 13.81 -15.46
N MET A 89 -9.25 13.21 -14.93
CA MET A 89 -9.73 11.92 -15.40
C MET A 89 -10.18 11.98 -16.86
N LYS A 90 -10.93 13.01 -17.29
CA LYS A 90 -11.30 13.20 -18.69
C LYS A 90 -10.07 13.27 -19.61
N LYS A 91 -9.00 13.97 -19.19
CA LYS A 91 -7.74 14.02 -19.96
C LYS A 91 -7.08 12.64 -20.09
N VAL A 92 -7.09 11.86 -19.01
CA VAL A 92 -6.56 10.48 -19.02
C VAL A 92 -7.33 9.61 -20.01
N PHE A 93 -8.68 9.69 -20.01
CA PHE A 93 -9.53 8.96 -20.96
C PHE A 93 -9.38 9.48 -22.40
N ALA A 94 -9.33 10.79 -22.62
CA ALA A 94 -9.18 11.38 -23.96
C ALA A 94 -7.84 10.97 -24.61
N ARG A 95 -6.76 10.90 -23.86
CA ARG A 95 -5.45 10.43 -24.34
C ARG A 95 -5.46 8.96 -24.76
N LEU A 96 -6.31 8.13 -24.16
CA LEU A 96 -6.49 6.74 -24.59
C LEU A 96 -7.01 6.65 -26.04
N LEU A 97 -7.91 7.57 -26.41
CA LEU A 97 -8.46 7.66 -27.76
C LEU A 97 -7.44 8.23 -28.78
N GLN A 98 -6.49 9.04 -28.32
CA GLN A 98 -5.41 9.64 -29.13
C GLN A 98 -4.12 8.80 -29.07
N SER A 99 -4.23 7.57 -29.41
CA SER A 99 -3.22 6.49 -29.29
C SER A 99 -1.79 6.82 -29.77
N ALA A 100 -1.63 7.83 -30.66
CA ALA A 100 -0.32 8.19 -31.25
C ALA A 100 0.58 9.02 -30.33
N ALA A 101 0.05 9.62 -29.25
CA ALA A 101 0.79 10.56 -28.39
C ALA A 101 1.42 9.93 -27.16
N ILE A 102 1.25 8.63 -26.92
CA ILE A 102 1.73 7.93 -25.71
C ILE A 102 2.78 6.91 -26.12
N PRO A 103 3.98 6.93 -25.46
CA PRO A 103 4.97 5.89 -25.67
C PRO A 103 4.38 4.49 -25.45
N PRO A 104 4.76 3.49 -26.28
CA PRO A 104 4.17 2.14 -26.22
C PRO A 104 4.28 1.46 -24.86
N ASP A 105 5.39 1.70 -24.14
CA ASP A 105 5.68 1.20 -22.79
C ASP A 105 4.76 1.80 -21.73
N MET A 106 4.34 3.06 -21.87
CA MET A 106 3.41 3.71 -20.95
C MET A 106 1.94 3.40 -21.24
N ARG A 107 1.60 2.97 -22.46
CA ARG A 107 0.23 2.68 -22.86
C ARG A 107 -0.40 1.57 -22.03
N GLY A 108 0.36 0.50 -21.78
CA GLY A 108 -0.11 -0.61 -20.94
C GLY A 108 -0.46 -0.18 -19.52
N ALA A 109 0.41 0.62 -18.89
CA ALA A 109 0.16 1.16 -17.56
C ALA A 109 -1.09 2.06 -17.52
N GLN A 110 -1.25 2.95 -18.51
CA GLN A 110 -2.42 3.82 -18.60
C GLN A 110 -3.72 3.01 -18.78
N GLU A 111 -3.73 2.02 -19.67
CA GLU A 111 -4.93 1.20 -19.91
C GLU A 111 -5.28 0.36 -18.66
N LEU A 112 -4.29 -0.19 -17.96
CA LEU A 112 -4.52 -0.87 -16.67
C LEU A 112 -5.01 0.08 -15.59
N PHE A 113 -4.51 1.32 -15.54
CA PHE A 113 -5.01 2.34 -14.61
C PHE A 113 -6.50 2.64 -14.89
N ILE A 114 -6.88 2.80 -16.16
CA ILE A 114 -8.27 3.01 -16.57
C ILE A 114 -9.12 1.79 -16.20
N LEU A 115 -8.62 0.58 -16.45
CA LEU A 115 -9.32 -0.64 -16.04
C LEU A 115 -9.54 -0.67 -14.53
N MET A 116 -8.52 -0.36 -13.71
CA MET A 116 -8.67 -0.28 -12.25
C MET A 116 -9.70 0.76 -11.84
N PHE A 117 -9.78 1.90 -12.52
CA PHE A 117 -10.80 2.92 -12.29
C PHE A 117 -12.21 2.40 -12.62
N LEU A 118 -12.40 1.79 -13.81
CA LEU A 118 -13.67 1.18 -14.23
C LEU A 118 -14.11 0.04 -13.30
N LEU A 119 -13.16 -0.65 -12.68
CA LEU A 119 -13.38 -1.64 -11.61
C LEU A 119 -13.61 -1.01 -10.23
N ARG A 120 -14.16 0.21 -10.20
CA ARG A 120 -14.52 0.98 -8.99
C ARG A 120 -13.33 1.24 -8.05
N GLY A 121 -12.18 1.55 -8.62
CA GLY A 121 -10.96 1.85 -7.87
C GLY A 121 -10.31 0.59 -7.28
N LEU A 122 -10.30 -0.49 -8.04
CA LEU A 122 -9.59 -1.71 -7.68
C LEU A 122 -8.10 -1.39 -7.52
N PRO A 123 -7.47 -1.63 -6.34
CA PRO A 123 -6.04 -1.40 -6.15
C PRO A 123 -5.20 -2.35 -7.01
N PHE A 124 -4.01 -1.92 -7.43
CA PHE A 124 -3.10 -2.76 -8.22
C PHE A 124 -2.77 -4.10 -7.55
N VAL A 125 -2.63 -4.13 -6.22
CA VAL A 125 -2.43 -5.39 -5.50
C VAL A 125 -3.60 -6.36 -5.67
N ASP A 126 -4.84 -5.87 -5.62
CA ASP A 126 -6.01 -6.73 -5.82
C ASP A 126 -6.10 -7.17 -7.27
N LEU A 127 -5.80 -6.27 -8.25
CA LEU A 127 -5.71 -6.61 -9.68
C LEU A 127 -4.70 -7.74 -9.94
N ALA A 128 -3.50 -7.63 -9.38
CA ALA A 128 -2.42 -8.60 -9.59
C ALA A 128 -2.78 -10.02 -9.11
N TYR A 129 -3.57 -10.10 -8.04
CA TYR A 129 -3.99 -11.37 -7.44
C TYR A 129 -5.37 -11.86 -7.88
N LEU A 130 -6.09 -11.14 -8.76
CA LEU A 130 -7.35 -11.65 -9.31
C LEU A 130 -7.15 -12.99 -10.00
N ARG A 131 -8.06 -13.91 -9.75
CA ARG A 131 -8.08 -15.23 -10.35
C ARG A 131 -9.07 -15.30 -11.51
N LYS A 132 -8.85 -16.22 -12.43
CA LYS A 132 -9.81 -16.50 -13.51
C LYS A 132 -11.16 -16.95 -12.96
N SER A 133 -11.17 -17.67 -11.84
CA SER A 133 -12.39 -18.09 -11.14
C SER A 133 -13.21 -16.96 -10.55
N ASP A 134 -12.60 -15.77 -10.36
CA ASP A 134 -13.27 -14.60 -9.81
C ASP A 134 -14.15 -13.90 -10.86
N LEU A 135 -13.90 -14.17 -12.13
CA LEU A 135 -14.69 -13.66 -13.26
C LEU A 135 -15.79 -14.68 -13.64
N ARG A 136 -17.04 -14.25 -13.59
CA ARG A 136 -18.20 -15.02 -14.02
C ARG A 136 -19.10 -14.15 -14.89
N GLY A 137 -19.11 -14.43 -16.20
CA GLY A 137 -19.81 -13.58 -17.16
C GLY A 137 -19.22 -12.17 -17.17
N ASP A 138 -20.01 -11.20 -16.84
CA ASP A 138 -19.65 -9.78 -16.72
C ASP A 138 -19.42 -9.30 -15.28
N VAL A 139 -19.31 -10.22 -14.31
CA VAL A 139 -19.13 -9.88 -12.89
C VAL A 139 -17.81 -10.42 -12.36
N ILE A 140 -17.02 -9.55 -11.73
CA ILE A 140 -15.86 -9.95 -10.92
C ILE A 140 -16.25 -9.94 -9.45
N THR A 141 -16.04 -11.06 -8.76
CA THR A 141 -16.25 -11.19 -7.32
C THR A 141 -14.95 -11.62 -6.66
N TYR A 142 -14.43 -10.79 -5.76
CA TYR A 142 -13.15 -11.03 -5.10
C TYR A 142 -13.15 -10.55 -3.64
N ARG A 143 -12.15 -10.97 -2.87
CA ARG A 143 -11.92 -10.46 -1.51
C ARG A 143 -10.77 -9.46 -1.51
N ARG A 144 -11.04 -8.25 -0.99
CA ARG A 144 -10.03 -7.20 -0.87
C ARG A 144 -8.89 -7.65 0.04
N ARG A 145 -7.68 -7.69 -0.46
CA ARG A 145 -6.50 -8.20 0.28
C ARG A 145 -6.21 -7.44 1.57
N LYS A 146 -6.41 -6.12 1.57
CA LYS A 146 -6.16 -5.28 2.76
C LYS A 146 -7.13 -5.55 3.90
N THR A 147 -8.39 -5.89 3.62
CA THR A 147 -9.46 -5.93 4.63
C THR A 147 -10.23 -7.24 4.69
N GLY A 148 -10.00 -8.16 3.73
CA GLY A 148 -10.75 -9.41 3.59
C GLY A 148 -12.22 -9.23 3.16
N ARG A 149 -12.68 -7.97 2.93
CA ARG A 149 -14.07 -7.68 2.56
C ARG A 149 -14.39 -8.24 1.17
N PRO A 150 -15.48 -8.98 0.99
CA PRO A 150 -15.95 -9.40 -0.33
C PRO A 150 -16.47 -8.18 -1.09
N LEU A 151 -16.15 -8.13 -2.38
CA LEU A 151 -16.59 -7.09 -3.31
C LEU A 151 -17.03 -7.76 -4.61
N SER A 152 -18.08 -7.19 -5.22
CA SER A 152 -18.59 -7.61 -6.53
C SER A 152 -18.70 -6.39 -7.42
N VAL A 153 -18.20 -6.49 -8.66
CA VAL A 153 -18.16 -5.40 -9.63
C VAL A 153 -18.69 -5.94 -10.97
N THR A 154 -19.77 -5.35 -11.45
CA THR A 154 -20.27 -5.58 -12.81
C THR A 154 -19.42 -4.79 -13.79
N LEU A 155 -18.94 -5.44 -14.83
CA LEU A 155 -18.07 -4.87 -15.84
C LEU A 155 -18.90 -4.07 -16.86
N THR A 156 -18.43 -2.87 -17.18
CA THR A 156 -18.93 -2.14 -18.36
C THR A 156 -18.32 -2.74 -19.63
N PRO A 157 -18.90 -2.47 -20.83
CA PRO A 157 -18.33 -2.94 -22.11
C PRO A 157 -16.86 -2.53 -22.27
N GLU A 158 -16.50 -1.30 -21.86
CA GLU A 158 -15.13 -0.78 -21.93
C GLU A 158 -14.19 -1.54 -20.98
N ALA A 159 -14.65 -1.82 -19.74
CA ALA A 159 -13.90 -2.60 -18.78
C ALA A 159 -13.68 -4.04 -19.29
N MET A 160 -14.70 -4.64 -19.89
CA MET A 160 -14.61 -5.97 -20.48
C MET A 160 -13.62 -6.01 -21.65
N PHE A 161 -13.64 -4.98 -22.51
CA PHE A 161 -12.70 -4.86 -23.64
C PHE A 161 -11.25 -4.81 -23.14
N LEU A 162 -10.94 -3.95 -22.15
CA LEU A 162 -9.60 -3.84 -21.57
C LEU A 162 -9.20 -5.13 -20.83
N LEU A 163 -10.13 -5.73 -20.10
CA LEU A 163 -9.88 -7.00 -19.42
C LEU A 163 -9.49 -8.09 -20.42
N GLN A 164 -10.25 -8.26 -21.49
CA GLN A 164 -9.96 -9.27 -22.51
C GLN A 164 -8.62 -9.02 -23.23
N LYS A 165 -8.25 -7.75 -23.43
CA LYS A 165 -6.98 -7.36 -24.02
C LYS A 165 -5.79 -7.82 -23.17
N TYR A 166 -5.88 -7.68 -21.85
CA TYR A 166 -4.79 -7.95 -20.90
C TYR A 166 -4.91 -9.28 -20.17
N MET A 167 -5.98 -10.03 -20.40
CA MET A 167 -6.23 -11.31 -19.72
C MET A 167 -5.13 -12.32 -20.01
N ASN A 168 -4.74 -13.05 -18.97
CA ASN A 168 -3.75 -14.11 -19.04
C ASN A 168 -4.28 -15.30 -19.87
N ARG A 169 -3.63 -15.57 -20.99
CA ARG A 169 -4.00 -16.63 -21.93
C ARG A 169 -3.41 -18.02 -21.55
N ASP A 170 -2.46 -18.07 -20.62
CA ASP A 170 -1.94 -19.36 -20.16
C ASP A 170 -3.01 -20.09 -19.34
N LYS A 171 -3.54 -21.18 -19.90
CA LYS A 171 -4.58 -22.00 -19.27
C LYS A 171 -4.16 -22.61 -17.93
N ARG A 172 -2.86 -22.81 -17.70
CA ARG A 172 -2.32 -23.37 -16.45
C ARG A 172 -2.22 -22.36 -15.34
N SER A 173 -2.15 -21.06 -15.66
CA SER A 173 -2.11 -20.01 -14.67
C SER A 173 -3.49 -19.78 -14.06
N PRO A 174 -3.62 -19.72 -12.72
CA PRO A 174 -4.86 -19.41 -12.05
C PRO A 174 -5.21 -17.91 -12.12
N TYR A 175 -4.23 -17.04 -12.40
CA TYR A 175 -4.38 -15.60 -12.35
C TYR A 175 -5.06 -15.04 -13.60
N LEU A 176 -5.93 -14.05 -13.39
CA LEU A 176 -6.68 -13.39 -14.46
C LEU A 176 -5.76 -12.54 -15.35
N PHE A 177 -4.74 -11.92 -14.78
CA PHE A 177 -3.73 -11.12 -15.48
C PHE A 177 -2.34 -11.79 -15.40
N PRO A 178 -1.46 -11.60 -16.42
CA PRO A 178 -0.14 -12.23 -16.44
C PRO A 178 0.90 -11.47 -15.58
N ILE A 179 0.48 -10.99 -14.40
CA ILE A 179 1.32 -10.24 -13.46
C ILE A 179 2.08 -11.20 -12.56
N LEU A 180 1.39 -12.22 -12.08
CA LEU A 180 1.95 -13.25 -11.19
C LEU A 180 2.02 -14.59 -11.92
N ARG A 181 3.07 -15.36 -11.57
CA ARG A 181 3.30 -16.73 -12.06
C ARG A 181 3.39 -17.73 -10.92
N SER A 182 3.97 -17.30 -9.80
CA SER A 182 4.20 -18.11 -8.61
C SER A 182 2.94 -18.28 -7.77
N ALA A 183 2.92 -19.30 -6.91
CA ALA A 183 1.78 -19.60 -6.04
C ALA A 183 1.49 -18.44 -5.07
N GLU A 184 0.21 -18.16 -4.84
CA GLU A 184 -0.22 -17.16 -3.89
C GLU A 184 0.32 -17.45 -2.48
N GLY A 185 0.82 -16.41 -1.79
CA GLY A 185 1.43 -16.51 -0.47
C GLY A 185 2.92 -16.86 -0.50
N SER A 186 3.50 -17.20 -1.66
CA SER A 186 4.94 -17.43 -1.78
C SER A 186 5.74 -16.11 -1.77
N PRO A 187 7.00 -16.13 -1.30
CA PRO A 187 7.90 -14.98 -1.41
C PRO A 187 8.14 -14.54 -2.87
N GLU A 188 8.11 -15.49 -3.81
CA GLU A 188 8.29 -15.28 -5.24
C GLU A 188 7.12 -14.45 -5.80
N ALA A 189 5.86 -14.81 -5.51
CA ALA A 189 4.68 -14.05 -5.94
C ALA A 189 4.73 -12.60 -5.40
N TYR A 190 5.20 -12.41 -4.18
CA TYR A 190 5.37 -11.07 -3.62
C TYR A 190 6.46 -10.27 -4.35
N ARG A 191 7.58 -10.89 -4.71
CA ARG A 191 8.64 -10.25 -5.52
C ARG A 191 8.15 -9.88 -6.91
N GLU A 192 7.43 -10.79 -7.59
CA GLU A 192 6.81 -10.54 -8.90
C GLU A 192 5.85 -9.35 -8.84
N TYR A 193 4.98 -9.30 -7.82
CA TYR A 193 4.10 -8.16 -7.57
C TYR A 193 4.88 -6.85 -7.39
N GLN A 194 5.95 -6.86 -6.57
CA GLN A 194 6.74 -5.66 -6.33
C GLN A 194 7.46 -5.18 -7.59
N LEU A 195 7.98 -6.08 -8.41
CA LEU A 195 8.58 -5.75 -9.69
C LEU A 195 7.54 -5.14 -10.63
N ALA A 196 6.38 -5.78 -10.79
CA ALA A 196 5.31 -5.25 -11.63
C ALA A 196 4.83 -3.86 -11.17
N LEU A 197 4.72 -3.63 -9.85
CA LEU A 197 4.32 -2.33 -9.30
C LEU A 197 5.33 -1.21 -9.61
N ARG A 198 6.62 -1.52 -9.75
CA ARG A 198 7.65 -0.54 -10.11
C ARG A 198 7.60 -0.15 -11.58
N HIS A 199 7.11 -1.05 -12.44
CA HIS A 199 6.94 -0.81 -13.87
C HIS A 199 5.56 -0.26 -14.24
N PHE A 200 4.60 -0.32 -13.30
CA PHE A 200 3.28 0.29 -13.40
C PHE A 200 3.31 1.79 -13.07
#